data_53043a5420a00007e2586b421404c447
#
_entry.id   53043a5420a00007e2586b421404c447
#
_cell.length_a   1.000
_cell.length_b   1.000
_cell.length_c   1.000
_cell.angle_alpha   90.00
_cell.angle_beta   90.00
_cell.angle_gamma   90.00
#
_symmetry.space_group_name_H-M   'P 1'
#
loop_
_entity.id
_entity.type
_entity.pdbx_description
1 polymer ?
#
loop_
_entity_poly.entity_id
_entity_poly.type
_entity_poly.pdbx_seq_one_letter_code
_entity_poly.pdbx_strand_id
1 'polypeptide(L)'
;MPNFNRREALASLGAATALGLAAPAYASGKKITVGALRFTSHSGSFIAFERDYFADAGLDVDLKFFQAAQPMAVAIASGDVDFAVTAISGGLVSLADKGAIKVIGGALSEEPGIDGQKILASDAAFQAGLTTPAALDGRTFGMSTAGSSFHYMGSKVAAAEGATLSFKPLQKVGAIIGALKSGQIDAWSIVPHIAKPLAGSGAVHIIGSIADYLPDYQVTTVFTSAANASDEPALTQDFLGAYSKGVADYNATMIAQEGGQEGIDAMVDLIHKYVYADRPREKAAPSIINGTMRLNEGAKLNVASVRDQLEWFQAEGLVDAGITLDTLLDTSFVETVGS
;
A
#
# COMPACT_ATOMS: atom_id res chain seq x y z
N MET A 1 -48.20 -71.72 24.66
CA MET A 1 -46.87 -71.10 24.82
C MET A 1 -46.25 -71.04 23.40
N PRO A 2 -46.13 -69.87 22.75
CA PRO A 2 -45.48 -69.81 21.43
C PRO A 2 -43.99 -69.69 21.57
N ASN A 3 -43.27 -70.58 20.86
CA ASN A 3 -41.81 -70.65 20.79
C ASN A 3 -41.25 -69.43 20.06
N PHE A 4 -40.50 -68.60 20.74
CA PHE A 4 -39.72 -67.53 20.09
C PHE A 4 -38.46 -68.11 19.47
N ASN A 5 -38.35 -68.02 18.17
CA ASN A 5 -37.21 -68.55 17.39
C ASN A 5 -36.05 -67.55 17.50
N ARG A 6 -34.86 -68.02 17.92
CA ARG A 6 -33.62 -67.24 18.14
C ARG A 6 -33.08 -66.52 16.88
N ARG A 7 -33.70 -66.74 15.74
CA ARG A 7 -33.29 -66.10 14.47
C ARG A 7 -33.93 -64.73 14.22
N GLU A 8 -35.00 -64.38 14.92
CA GLU A 8 -35.68 -63.07 14.73
C GLU A 8 -35.18 -61.97 15.67
N ALA A 9 -34.35 -62.35 16.65
CA ALA A 9 -33.76 -61.37 17.60
C ALA A 9 -32.44 -60.72 17.10
N LEU A 10 -31.93 -61.12 15.94
CA LEU A 10 -30.68 -60.59 15.36
C LEU A 10 -30.86 -59.67 14.18
N ALA A 11 -32.11 -59.36 13.79
CA ALA A 11 -32.41 -58.51 12.63
C ALA A 11 -32.73 -57.03 13.00
N SER A 12 -32.68 -56.66 14.31
CA SER A 12 -33.04 -55.28 14.76
C SER A 12 -31.90 -54.48 15.42
N LEU A 13 -30.64 -54.92 15.28
CA LEU A 13 -29.47 -54.16 15.74
C LEU A 13 -28.50 -53.94 14.55
N GLY A 14 -28.87 -53.08 13.62
CA GLY A 14 -28.03 -52.85 12.45
C GLY A 14 -28.32 -51.59 11.66
N ALA A 15 -28.87 -50.56 12.31
CA ALA A 15 -28.98 -49.22 11.70
C ALA A 15 -28.53 -48.14 12.67
N ALA A 16 -27.31 -48.32 13.23
CA ALA A 16 -26.57 -47.15 13.72
C ALA A 16 -26.04 -46.42 12.48
N THR A 17 -26.82 -45.47 11.98
CA THR A 17 -26.34 -44.47 11.04
C THR A 17 -25.13 -43.80 11.69
N ALA A 18 -23.95 -44.13 11.20
CA ALA A 18 -22.77 -43.33 11.35
C ALA A 18 -23.04 -41.98 10.65
N LEU A 19 -23.56 -41.03 11.41
CA LEU A 19 -23.40 -39.62 11.09
C LEU A 19 -21.89 -39.37 11.20
N GLY A 20 -21.16 -39.67 10.13
CA GLY A 20 -19.84 -39.14 9.92
C GLY A 20 -19.98 -37.64 9.98
N LEU A 21 -19.49 -37.04 11.05
CA LEU A 21 -19.10 -35.66 11.06
C LEU A 21 -18.08 -35.51 9.92
N ALA A 22 -18.57 -35.15 8.72
CA ALA A 22 -17.71 -34.61 7.70
C ALA A 22 -17.11 -33.37 8.34
N ALA A 23 -15.86 -33.48 8.80
CA ALA A 23 -15.05 -32.30 9.06
C ALA A 23 -15.18 -31.43 7.80
N PRO A 24 -15.44 -30.12 7.93
CA PRO A 24 -15.44 -29.27 6.76
C PRO A 24 -14.12 -29.53 6.05
N ALA A 25 -14.19 -30.07 4.83
CA ALA A 25 -13.06 -30.03 3.94
C ALA A 25 -12.80 -28.53 3.75
N TYR A 26 -11.74 -28.01 4.38
CA TYR A 26 -11.19 -26.73 4.01
C TYR A 26 -10.86 -26.89 2.53
N ALA A 27 -11.74 -26.38 1.67
CA ALA A 27 -11.41 -26.16 0.29
C ALA A 27 -10.13 -25.33 0.33
N SER A 28 -9.01 -25.85 -0.15
CA SER A 28 -7.76 -25.11 -0.22
C SER A 28 -8.09 -23.84 -0.99
N GLY A 29 -7.99 -22.67 -0.34
CA GLY A 29 -8.33 -21.39 -0.95
C GLY A 29 -7.55 -21.17 -2.24
N LYS A 30 -8.04 -20.32 -3.13
CA LYS A 30 -7.31 -19.96 -4.35
C LYS A 30 -5.99 -19.30 -3.95
N LYS A 31 -4.88 -19.91 -4.35
CA LYS A 31 -3.55 -19.43 -4.02
C LYS A 31 -3.25 -18.15 -4.80
N ILE A 32 -2.87 -17.08 -4.10
CA ILE A 32 -2.49 -15.80 -4.67
C ILE A 32 -1.28 -15.20 -3.94
N THR A 33 -0.51 -14.39 -4.65
CA THR A 33 0.60 -13.62 -4.09
C THR A 33 0.26 -12.14 -4.06
N VAL A 34 0.46 -11.49 -2.90
CA VAL A 34 0.18 -10.06 -2.69
C VAL A 34 1.47 -9.29 -2.45
N GLY A 35 1.76 -8.33 -3.32
CA GLY A 35 2.93 -7.47 -3.24
C GLY A 35 2.73 -6.27 -2.32
N ALA A 36 3.69 -6.01 -1.42
CA ALA A 36 3.67 -4.87 -0.51
C ALA A 36 5.07 -4.31 -0.23
N LEU A 37 5.13 -3.08 0.28
CA LEU A 37 6.30 -2.52 0.95
C LEU A 37 6.13 -2.69 2.47
N ARG A 38 7.24 -2.71 3.22
CA ARG A 38 7.22 -2.77 4.69
C ARG A 38 6.95 -1.39 5.30
N PHE A 39 5.79 -0.81 4.95
CA PHE A 39 5.33 0.51 5.36
C PHE A 39 4.02 0.41 6.11
N THR A 40 3.79 1.32 7.07
CA THR A 40 2.49 1.43 7.77
C THR A 40 1.33 1.71 6.81
N SER A 41 1.58 2.40 5.71
CA SER A 41 0.60 2.65 4.64
C SER A 41 0.16 1.39 3.87
N HIS A 42 0.81 0.26 4.07
CA HIS A 42 0.42 -1.04 3.49
C HIS A 42 -0.29 -1.95 4.50
N SER A 43 -0.59 -1.45 5.71
CA SER A 43 -1.17 -2.24 6.80
C SER A 43 -2.51 -2.88 6.47
N GLY A 44 -3.29 -2.32 5.53
CA GLY A 44 -4.54 -2.96 5.09
C GLY A 44 -4.34 -4.40 4.64
N SER A 45 -3.28 -4.68 3.87
CA SER A 45 -2.93 -6.05 3.44
C SER A 45 -2.46 -6.93 4.61
N PHE A 46 -1.67 -6.37 5.53
CA PHE A 46 -1.16 -7.13 6.67
C PHE A 46 -2.27 -7.52 7.64
N ILE A 47 -3.18 -6.58 7.92
CA ILE A 47 -4.32 -6.81 8.80
C ILE A 47 -5.30 -7.80 8.17
N ALA A 48 -5.58 -7.67 6.87
CA ALA A 48 -6.43 -8.62 6.17
C ALA A 48 -5.85 -10.04 6.20
N PHE A 49 -4.53 -10.18 6.11
CA PHE A 49 -3.84 -11.46 6.23
C PHE A 49 -3.89 -12.01 7.66
N GLU A 50 -3.54 -11.22 8.67
CA GLU A 50 -3.43 -11.66 10.07
C GLU A 50 -4.78 -11.90 10.76
N ARG A 51 -5.86 -11.34 10.21
CA ARG A 51 -7.24 -11.53 10.70
C ARG A 51 -8.05 -12.49 9.84
N ASP A 52 -7.36 -13.28 9.02
CA ASP A 52 -7.95 -14.32 8.17
C ASP A 52 -9.00 -13.80 7.18
N TYR A 53 -9.09 -12.47 6.91
CA TYR A 53 -10.09 -11.92 5.98
C TYR A 53 -9.89 -12.41 4.54
N PHE A 54 -8.65 -12.67 4.13
CA PHE A 54 -8.36 -13.33 2.86
C PHE A 54 -8.80 -14.80 2.88
N ALA A 55 -8.51 -15.52 3.96
CA ALA A 55 -8.92 -16.93 4.09
C ALA A 55 -10.44 -17.07 4.11
N ASP A 56 -11.15 -16.17 4.82
CA ASP A 56 -12.62 -16.11 4.84
C ASP A 56 -13.23 -15.81 3.46
N ALA A 57 -12.48 -15.10 2.59
CA ALA A 57 -12.84 -14.87 1.20
C ALA A 57 -12.40 -16.02 0.27
N GLY A 58 -11.89 -17.13 0.82
CA GLY A 58 -11.42 -18.29 0.04
C GLY A 58 -10.07 -18.08 -0.65
N LEU A 59 -9.24 -17.16 -0.16
CA LEU A 59 -7.93 -16.83 -0.71
C LEU A 59 -6.80 -17.33 0.19
N ASP A 60 -5.89 -18.13 -0.36
CA ASP A 60 -4.64 -18.56 0.29
C ASP A 60 -3.53 -17.58 -0.14
N VAL A 61 -3.21 -16.61 0.73
CA VAL A 61 -2.34 -15.47 0.42
C VAL A 61 -0.90 -15.72 0.85
N ASP A 62 0.05 -15.48 -0.06
CA ASP A 62 1.47 -15.28 0.23
C ASP A 62 1.84 -13.80 0.09
N LEU A 63 2.45 -13.19 1.14
CA LEU A 63 2.89 -11.80 1.12
C LEU A 63 4.32 -11.68 0.59
N LYS A 64 4.51 -10.99 -0.54
CA LYS A 64 5.82 -10.75 -1.15
C LYS A 64 6.25 -9.29 -0.97
N PHE A 65 7.44 -9.08 -0.39
CA PHE A 65 7.92 -7.74 -0.05
C PHE A 65 8.91 -7.18 -1.08
N PHE A 66 8.72 -5.91 -1.41
CA PHE A 66 9.54 -5.15 -2.35
C PHE A 66 10.20 -3.94 -1.67
N GLN A 67 11.17 -3.31 -2.34
CA GLN A 67 11.89 -2.14 -1.83
C GLN A 67 11.61 -0.86 -2.64
N ALA A 68 10.79 -0.97 -3.70
CA ALA A 68 10.36 0.14 -4.55
C ALA A 68 9.10 -0.27 -5.34
N ALA A 69 8.35 0.70 -5.87
CA ALA A 69 7.13 0.48 -6.65
C ALA A 69 7.40 -0.21 -8.01
N GLN A 70 8.42 0.21 -8.73
CA GLN A 70 8.69 -0.29 -10.08
C GLN A 70 8.92 -1.81 -10.16
N PRO A 71 9.74 -2.46 -9.31
CA PRO A 71 9.87 -3.92 -9.32
C PRO A 71 8.57 -4.66 -9.03
N MET A 72 7.69 -4.07 -8.24
CA MET A 72 6.37 -4.64 -7.92
C MET A 72 5.44 -4.63 -9.14
N ALA A 73 5.41 -3.53 -9.90
CA ALA A 73 4.66 -3.46 -11.16
C ALA A 73 5.16 -4.49 -12.18
N VAL A 74 6.49 -4.68 -12.27
CA VAL A 74 7.08 -5.73 -13.13
C VAL A 74 6.64 -7.12 -12.67
N ALA A 75 6.59 -7.39 -11.35
CA ALA A 75 6.17 -8.68 -10.82
C ALA A 75 4.69 -9.00 -11.11
N ILE A 76 3.80 -8.00 -11.14
CA ILE A 76 2.42 -8.18 -11.63
C ILE A 76 2.41 -8.53 -13.12
N ALA A 77 3.14 -7.76 -13.93
CA ALA A 77 3.16 -7.97 -15.38
C ALA A 77 3.78 -9.33 -15.78
N SER A 78 4.67 -9.89 -14.96
CA SER A 78 5.25 -11.23 -15.18
C SER A 78 4.42 -12.37 -14.61
N GLY A 79 3.38 -12.10 -13.81
CA GLY A 79 2.59 -13.12 -13.13
C GLY A 79 3.22 -13.67 -11.83
N ASP A 80 4.31 -13.04 -11.34
CA ASP A 80 4.95 -13.42 -10.07
C ASP A 80 4.17 -12.90 -8.84
N VAL A 81 3.26 -11.98 -9.04
CA VAL A 81 2.37 -11.36 -8.05
C VAL A 81 1.00 -11.15 -8.68
N ASP A 82 -0.06 -11.47 -7.95
CA ASP A 82 -1.44 -11.35 -8.43
C ASP A 82 -2.03 -9.97 -8.14
N PHE A 83 -1.84 -9.48 -6.92
CA PHE A 83 -2.31 -8.16 -6.46
C PHE A 83 -1.18 -7.41 -5.77
N ALA A 84 -1.20 -6.09 -5.86
CA ALA A 84 -0.20 -5.28 -5.16
C ALA A 84 -0.74 -3.92 -4.74
N VAL A 85 -0.11 -3.36 -3.71
CA VAL A 85 -0.39 -2.02 -3.19
C VAL A 85 0.88 -1.20 -3.26
N THR A 86 0.90 -0.13 -4.08
CA THR A 86 1.98 0.86 -4.09
C THR A 86 1.59 2.11 -4.90
N ALA A 87 2.52 3.06 -4.98
CA ALA A 87 2.34 4.27 -5.77
C ALA A 87 2.34 3.99 -7.28
N ILE A 88 1.59 4.79 -8.04
CA ILE A 88 1.68 4.83 -9.49
C ILE A 88 3.08 5.30 -9.90
N SER A 89 3.61 4.72 -10.95
CA SER A 89 4.89 5.13 -11.55
C SER A 89 4.77 5.12 -13.06
N GLY A 90 5.64 5.86 -13.75
CA GLY A 90 5.68 5.85 -15.21
C GLY A 90 5.85 4.45 -15.79
N GLY A 91 6.60 3.57 -15.10
CA GLY A 91 6.73 2.18 -15.52
C GLY A 91 5.45 1.36 -15.34
N LEU A 92 4.66 1.60 -14.27
CA LEU A 92 3.34 0.99 -14.12
C LEU A 92 2.41 1.44 -15.25
N VAL A 93 2.36 2.76 -15.55
CA VAL A 93 1.58 3.33 -16.65
C VAL A 93 1.97 2.70 -18.00
N SER A 94 3.26 2.57 -18.27
CA SER A 94 3.76 1.92 -19.50
C SER A 94 3.41 0.43 -19.60
N LEU A 95 3.30 -0.27 -18.46
CA LEU A 95 2.84 -1.66 -18.42
C LEU A 95 1.32 -1.77 -18.60
N ALA A 96 0.56 -0.80 -18.10
CA ALA A 96 -0.89 -0.70 -18.35
C ALA A 96 -1.17 -0.42 -19.84
N ASP A 97 -0.39 0.44 -20.48
CA ASP A 97 -0.47 0.72 -21.92
C ASP A 97 -0.25 -0.55 -22.77
N LYS A 98 0.61 -1.44 -22.31
CA LYS A 98 0.82 -2.76 -22.95
C LYS A 98 -0.25 -3.80 -22.59
N GLY A 99 -1.30 -3.42 -21.89
CA GLY A 99 -2.37 -4.31 -21.47
C GLY A 99 -1.98 -5.31 -20.38
N ALA A 100 -0.91 -5.06 -19.63
CA ALA A 100 -0.44 -6.00 -18.62
C ALA A 100 -1.04 -5.74 -17.22
N ILE A 101 -1.40 -4.50 -16.89
CA ILE A 101 -1.81 -4.07 -15.55
C ILE A 101 -3.07 -3.20 -15.61
N LYS A 102 -3.89 -3.27 -14.55
CA LYS A 102 -4.96 -2.32 -14.23
C LYS A 102 -4.84 -1.86 -12.78
N VAL A 103 -5.02 -0.57 -12.55
CA VAL A 103 -5.31 0.00 -11.22
C VAL A 103 -6.79 -0.22 -10.95
N ILE A 104 -7.10 -0.87 -9.84
CA ILE A 104 -8.44 -1.34 -9.48
C ILE A 104 -8.99 -0.70 -8.20
N GLY A 105 -8.22 0.18 -7.54
CA GLY A 105 -8.65 0.87 -6.33
C GLY A 105 -7.58 1.80 -5.77
N GLY A 106 -7.99 2.65 -4.83
CA GLY A 106 -7.12 3.49 -4.02
C GLY A 106 -6.69 2.78 -2.74
N ALA A 107 -5.54 3.18 -2.18
CA ALA A 107 -5.05 2.60 -0.94
C ALA A 107 -4.68 3.65 0.11
N LEU A 108 -4.03 4.74 -0.30
CA LEU A 108 -3.66 5.86 0.56
C LEU A 108 -3.78 7.17 -0.21
N SER A 109 -4.38 8.18 0.42
CA SER A 109 -4.38 9.55 -0.09
C SER A 109 -3.82 10.52 0.95
N GLU A 110 -3.25 11.64 0.51
CA GLU A 110 -3.10 12.81 1.37
C GLU A 110 -4.50 13.32 1.73
N GLU A 111 -4.68 13.74 2.97
CA GLU A 111 -5.98 14.21 3.47
C GLU A 111 -5.78 15.42 4.37
N PRO A 112 -6.46 16.55 4.13
CA PRO A 112 -6.41 17.71 5.01
C PRO A 112 -6.80 17.35 6.45
N GLY A 113 -5.97 17.75 7.42
CA GLY A 113 -6.20 17.50 8.84
C GLY A 113 -5.75 16.12 9.35
N ILE A 114 -5.34 15.22 8.47
CA ILE A 114 -4.65 13.97 8.82
C ILE A 114 -3.15 14.14 8.54
N ASP A 115 -2.32 13.53 9.39
CA ASP A 115 -0.88 13.58 9.17
C ASP A 115 -0.51 12.86 7.86
N GLY A 116 0.37 13.51 7.06
CA GLY A 116 0.71 13.08 5.72
C GLY A 116 2.22 13.04 5.48
N GLN A 117 2.61 12.80 4.24
CA GLN A 117 4.01 12.74 3.83
C GLN A 117 4.74 14.06 4.12
N LYS A 118 6.00 13.95 4.52
CA LYS A 118 6.87 15.07 4.91
C LYS A 118 7.90 15.35 3.84
N ILE A 119 8.22 16.63 3.68
CA ILE A 119 9.36 17.10 2.92
C ILE A 119 10.52 17.23 3.88
N LEU A 120 11.64 16.58 3.56
CA LEU A 120 12.82 16.50 4.41
C LEU A 120 14.00 17.24 3.77
N ALA A 121 14.80 17.88 4.60
CA ALA A 121 16.14 18.35 4.26
C ALA A 121 17.20 17.53 4.99
N SER A 122 18.34 17.28 4.35
CA SER A 122 19.55 16.81 5.05
C SER A 122 20.01 17.85 6.07
N ASP A 123 20.70 17.43 7.14
CA ASP A 123 21.22 18.39 8.12
C ASP A 123 22.14 19.41 7.45
N ALA A 124 23.04 18.98 6.57
CA ALA A 124 23.93 19.88 5.84
C ALA A 124 23.18 20.94 5.01
N ALA A 125 22.13 20.54 4.28
CA ALA A 125 21.33 21.45 3.48
C ALA A 125 20.51 22.40 4.37
N PHE A 126 19.99 21.91 5.49
CA PHE A 126 19.24 22.71 6.46
C PHE A 126 20.12 23.82 7.06
N GLN A 127 21.33 23.48 7.50
CA GLN A 127 22.30 24.45 8.00
C GLN A 127 22.74 25.46 6.92
N ALA A 128 22.70 25.05 5.65
CA ALA A 128 22.95 25.90 4.49
C ALA A 128 21.71 26.68 4.00
N GLY A 129 20.64 26.74 4.81
CA GLY A 129 19.47 27.59 4.57
C GLY A 129 18.26 26.89 3.95
N LEU A 130 18.27 25.57 3.70
CA LEU A 130 17.10 24.82 3.25
C LEU A 130 16.15 24.54 4.42
N THR A 131 15.51 25.57 4.95
CA THR A 131 14.65 25.47 6.14
C THR A 131 13.15 25.40 5.81
N THR A 132 12.77 25.70 4.57
CA THR A 132 11.40 25.59 4.03
C THR A 132 11.47 25.13 2.57
N PRO A 133 10.37 24.63 1.99
CA PRO A 133 10.33 24.24 0.57
C PRO A 133 10.63 25.40 -0.39
N ALA A 134 10.34 26.65 -0.03
CA ALA A 134 10.68 27.83 -0.81
C ALA A 134 12.20 28.00 -1.10
N ALA A 135 13.06 27.32 -0.33
CA ALA A 135 14.51 27.32 -0.53
C ALA A 135 15.04 26.12 -1.35
N LEU A 136 14.17 25.42 -2.07
CA LEU A 136 14.51 24.23 -2.87
C LEU A 136 15.24 24.54 -4.19
N ASP A 137 15.26 25.80 -4.64
CA ASP A 137 15.88 26.15 -5.93
C ASP A 137 17.37 25.73 -5.98
N GLY A 138 17.75 25.06 -7.08
CA GLY A 138 19.10 24.54 -7.30
C GLY A 138 19.49 23.32 -6.44
N ARG A 139 18.60 22.79 -5.59
CA ARG A 139 18.88 21.68 -4.69
C ARG A 139 18.75 20.32 -5.36
N THR A 140 19.41 19.33 -4.76
CA THR A 140 19.28 17.92 -5.16
C THR A 140 18.12 17.27 -4.42
N PHE A 141 17.28 16.51 -5.15
CA PHE A 141 16.13 15.78 -4.58
C PHE A 141 16.22 14.29 -4.88
N GLY A 142 16.09 13.46 -3.85
CA GLY A 142 16.17 12.01 -3.97
C GLY A 142 14.91 11.39 -4.58
N MET A 143 15.10 10.43 -5.49
CA MET A 143 14.02 9.60 -6.03
C MET A 143 14.47 8.15 -6.17
N SER A 144 13.53 7.20 -6.28
CA SER A 144 13.91 5.82 -6.59
C SER A 144 14.30 5.67 -8.06
N THR A 145 13.43 6.10 -8.96
CA THR A 145 13.64 6.12 -10.42
C THR A 145 12.95 7.34 -11.02
N ALA A 146 13.31 7.72 -12.24
CA ALA A 146 12.52 8.66 -13.02
C ALA A 146 11.07 8.15 -13.12
N GLY A 147 10.10 9.03 -12.97
CA GLY A 147 8.68 8.68 -12.97
C GLY A 147 8.21 7.94 -11.71
N SER A 148 8.97 7.96 -10.60
CA SER A 148 8.46 7.49 -9.31
C SER A 148 7.59 8.55 -8.62
N SER A 149 6.81 8.14 -7.61
CA SER A 149 6.05 9.08 -6.77
C SER A 149 6.91 10.15 -6.12
N PHE A 150 8.16 9.83 -5.78
CA PHE A 150 9.12 10.81 -5.25
C PHE A 150 9.50 11.87 -6.29
N HIS A 151 9.65 11.47 -7.56
CA HIS A 151 9.88 12.40 -8.67
C HIS A 151 8.67 13.32 -8.86
N TYR A 152 7.46 12.75 -8.92
CA TYR A 152 6.21 13.49 -9.02
C TYR A 152 6.05 14.51 -7.88
N MET A 153 6.15 14.09 -6.62
CA MET A 153 6.02 14.97 -5.46
C MET A 153 7.06 16.11 -5.48
N GLY A 154 8.32 15.77 -5.72
CA GLY A 154 9.39 16.78 -5.81
C GLY A 154 9.14 17.79 -6.92
N SER A 155 8.69 17.36 -8.11
CA SER A 155 8.36 18.23 -9.23
C SER A 155 7.18 19.15 -8.95
N LYS A 156 6.11 18.64 -8.30
CA LYS A 156 4.94 19.46 -7.94
C LYS A 156 5.28 20.52 -6.89
N VAL A 157 6.07 20.15 -5.87
CA VAL A 157 6.56 21.10 -4.85
C VAL A 157 7.44 22.17 -5.52
N ALA A 158 8.40 21.74 -6.35
CA ALA A 158 9.28 22.67 -7.05
C ALA A 158 8.51 23.64 -7.96
N ALA A 159 7.54 23.13 -8.71
CA ALA A 159 6.70 23.97 -9.58
C ALA A 159 5.90 25.01 -8.79
N ALA A 160 5.35 24.64 -7.63
CA ALA A 160 4.60 25.56 -6.77
C ALA A 160 5.50 26.66 -6.16
N GLU A 161 6.75 26.34 -5.85
CA GLU A 161 7.73 27.28 -5.29
C GLU A 161 8.55 28.02 -6.36
N GLY A 162 8.32 27.75 -7.65
CA GLY A 162 9.11 28.33 -8.75
C GLY A 162 10.59 27.90 -8.73
N ALA A 163 10.88 26.73 -8.18
CA ALA A 163 12.20 26.17 -7.99
C ALA A 163 12.55 25.15 -9.09
N THR A 164 13.85 24.97 -9.32
CA THR A 164 14.42 23.94 -10.19
C THR A 164 15.19 22.92 -9.35
N LEU A 165 14.83 21.63 -9.45
CA LEU A 165 15.48 20.54 -8.73
C LEU A 165 16.40 19.71 -9.61
N SER A 166 17.50 19.21 -9.02
CA SER A 166 18.34 18.18 -9.63
C SER A 166 17.99 16.82 -9.03
N PHE A 167 17.20 16.02 -9.75
CA PHE A 167 16.76 14.70 -9.26
C PHE A 167 17.88 13.64 -9.30
N LYS A 168 18.02 12.87 -8.22
CA LYS A 168 19.02 11.80 -8.06
C LYS A 168 18.34 10.44 -7.91
N PRO A 169 18.44 9.55 -8.92
CA PRO A 169 17.87 8.19 -8.82
C PRO A 169 18.75 7.29 -7.95
N LEU A 170 18.18 6.72 -6.89
CA LEU A 170 18.87 5.93 -5.88
C LEU A 170 18.30 4.51 -5.71
N GLN A 171 17.35 4.12 -6.55
CA GLN A 171 16.75 2.78 -6.70
C GLN A 171 15.91 2.32 -5.50
N LYS A 172 16.38 2.46 -4.26
CA LYS A 172 15.78 1.89 -3.05
C LYS A 172 15.58 2.96 -1.98
N VAL A 173 14.50 2.86 -1.22
CA VAL A 173 14.21 3.75 -0.09
C VAL A 173 15.39 3.81 0.91
N GLY A 174 15.98 2.67 1.24
CA GLY A 174 17.15 2.63 2.14
C GLY A 174 18.37 3.40 1.61
N ALA A 175 18.60 3.39 0.29
CA ALA A 175 19.69 4.16 -0.32
C ALA A 175 19.40 5.67 -0.30
N ILE A 176 18.13 6.07 -0.51
CA ILE A 176 17.72 7.48 -0.41
C ILE A 176 17.90 7.97 1.03
N ILE A 177 17.48 7.19 2.03
CA ILE A 177 17.71 7.51 3.46
C ILE A 177 19.20 7.70 3.74
N GLY A 178 20.05 6.79 3.26
CA GLY A 178 21.51 6.89 3.44
C GLY A 178 22.09 8.16 2.81
N ALA A 179 21.70 8.46 1.57
CA ALA A 179 22.14 9.64 0.84
C ALA A 179 21.68 10.96 1.50
N LEU A 180 20.43 11.00 2.00
CA LEU A 180 19.92 12.18 2.71
C LEU A 180 20.65 12.39 4.02
N LYS A 181 20.85 11.34 4.83
CA LYS A 181 21.58 11.42 6.11
C LYS A 181 23.04 11.84 5.95
N SER A 182 23.67 11.45 4.86
CA SER A 182 25.08 11.80 4.57
C SER A 182 25.23 13.13 3.83
N GLY A 183 24.15 13.82 3.47
CA GLY A 183 24.19 15.07 2.71
C GLY A 183 24.57 14.88 1.23
N GLN A 184 24.50 13.66 0.68
CA GLN A 184 24.69 13.40 -0.76
C GLN A 184 23.50 13.88 -1.59
N ILE A 185 22.34 14.02 -0.98
CA ILE A 185 21.18 14.72 -1.50
C ILE A 185 20.70 15.75 -0.48
N ASP A 186 20.11 16.85 -0.95
CA ASP A 186 19.65 17.93 -0.09
C ASP A 186 18.27 17.65 0.48
N ALA A 187 17.37 17.11 -0.32
CA ALA A 187 15.97 16.95 0.04
C ALA A 187 15.36 15.62 -0.45
N TRP A 188 14.24 15.26 0.17
CA TRP A 188 13.40 14.10 -0.19
C TRP A 188 12.02 14.22 0.45
N SER A 189 11.04 13.44 -0.03
CA SER A 189 9.72 13.33 0.60
C SER A 189 9.36 11.88 0.89
N ILE A 190 8.74 11.62 2.06
CA ILE A 190 8.41 10.26 2.51
C ILE A 190 7.29 10.28 3.56
N VAL A 191 6.63 9.13 3.71
CA VAL A 191 5.60 8.86 4.74
C VAL A 191 6.10 9.11 6.16
N PRO A 192 5.22 9.54 7.10
CA PRO A 192 5.62 10.05 8.41
C PRO A 192 6.30 9.01 9.32
N HIS A 193 5.97 7.71 9.20
CA HIS A 193 6.62 6.67 10.02
C HIS A 193 8.14 6.55 9.75
N ILE A 194 8.60 6.98 8.58
CA ILE A 194 10.03 7.08 8.23
C ILE A 194 10.56 8.49 8.52
N ALA A 195 9.83 9.53 8.09
CA ALA A 195 10.27 10.91 8.20
C ALA A 195 10.51 11.36 9.65
N LYS A 196 9.54 11.11 10.53
CA LYS A 196 9.60 11.58 11.92
C LYS A 196 10.74 10.95 12.74
N PRO A 197 10.98 9.62 12.70
CA PRO A 197 12.14 9.03 13.37
C PRO A 197 13.47 9.53 12.82
N LEU A 198 13.58 9.77 11.51
CA LEU A 198 14.78 10.34 10.91
C LEU A 198 15.03 11.75 11.43
N ALA A 199 14.00 12.60 11.46
CA ALA A 199 14.10 13.95 12.03
C ALA A 199 14.40 13.92 13.53
N GLY A 200 13.75 13.03 14.29
CA GLY A 200 14.01 12.86 15.73
C GLY A 200 15.44 12.39 16.06
N SER A 201 16.14 11.79 15.10
CA SER A 201 17.57 11.44 15.26
C SER A 201 18.52 12.63 15.02
N GLY A 202 18.03 13.78 14.57
CA GLY A 202 18.83 14.95 14.21
C GLY A 202 19.59 14.83 12.89
N ALA A 203 19.47 13.70 12.18
CA ALA A 203 20.18 13.49 10.91
C ALA A 203 19.55 14.20 9.72
N VAL A 204 18.27 14.57 9.83
CA VAL A 204 17.49 15.29 8.82
C VAL A 204 16.49 16.22 9.52
N HIS A 205 15.89 17.14 8.75
CA HIS A 205 14.89 18.09 9.26
C HIS A 205 13.62 18.00 8.42
N ILE A 206 12.45 18.07 9.06
CA ILE A 206 11.17 18.24 8.37
C ILE A 206 11.04 19.72 8.03
N ILE A 207 10.87 20.04 6.76
CA ILE A 207 10.77 21.42 6.24
C ILE A 207 9.40 21.76 5.65
N GLY A 208 8.50 20.78 5.52
CA GLY A 208 7.14 20.96 5.00
C GLY A 208 6.37 19.66 4.92
N SER A 209 5.14 19.73 4.42
CA SER A 209 4.25 18.61 4.18
C SER A 209 3.83 18.55 2.72
N ILE A 210 3.65 17.34 2.17
CA ILE A 210 3.17 17.16 0.78
C ILE A 210 1.71 17.62 0.65
N ALA A 211 0.88 17.44 1.68
CA ALA A 211 -0.51 17.88 1.67
C ALA A 211 -0.68 19.40 1.46
N ASP A 212 0.34 20.22 1.76
CA ASP A 212 0.31 21.67 1.52
C ASP A 212 0.36 22.01 0.01
N TYR A 213 0.85 21.08 -0.82
CA TYR A 213 1.01 21.21 -2.28
C TYR A 213 0.06 20.31 -3.07
N LEU A 214 -0.28 19.17 -2.51
CA LEU A 214 -1.06 18.11 -3.13
C LEU A 214 -2.10 17.60 -2.09
N PRO A 215 -3.12 18.37 -1.70
CA PRO A 215 -4.07 18.04 -0.63
C PRO A 215 -4.83 16.85 -1.12
N ASP A 216 -5.28 16.24 -1.78
CA ASP A 216 -6.05 15.06 -2.15
C ASP A 216 -5.25 14.06 -3.01
N TYR A 217 -3.92 14.08 -2.89
CA TYR A 217 -3.05 13.23 -3.69
C TYR A 217 -3.29 11.74 -3.41
N GLN A 218 -3.66 10.98 -4.45
CA GLN A 218 -3.71 9.51 -4.39
C GLN A 218 -2.28 8.97 -4.37
N VAL A 219 -1.75 8.73 -3.18
CA VAL A 219 -0.34 8.34 -2.96
C VAL A 219 -0.09 6.91 -3.42
N THR A 220 -0.94 5.98 -2.98
CA THR A 220 -0.84 4.57 -3.37
C THR A 220 -2.18 4.04 -3.87
N THR A 221 -2.11 3.05 -4.73
CA THR A 221 -3.25 2.38 -5.35
C THR A 221 -3.14 0.87 -5.19
N VAL A 222 -4.27 0.19 -5.33
CA VAL A 222 -4.35 -1.25 -5.51
C VAL A 222 -4.35 -1.55 -7.00
N PHE A 223 -3.54 -2.51 -7.44
CA PHE A 223 -3.47 -2.90 -8.84
C PHE A 223 -3.24 -4.40 -9.01
N THR A 224 -3.61 -4.90 -10.17
CA THR A 224 -3.53 -6.32 -10.54
C THR A 224 -3.18 -6.47 -12.02
N SER A 225 -3.02 -7.69 -12.51
CA SER A 225 -2.91 -7.94 -13.95
C SER A 225 -4.22 -7.59 -14.66
N ALA A 226 -4.13 -7.15 -15.91
CA ALA A 226 -5.33 -6.91 -16.73
C ALA A 226 -6.17 -8.19 -16.87
N ALA A 227 -5.53 -9.36 -16.93
CA ALA A 227 -6.21 -10.66 -16.99
C ALA A 227 -7.03 -10.94 -15.70
N ASN A 228 -6.47 -10.69 -14.50
CA ASN A 228 -7.25 -10.85 -13.26
C ASN A 228 -8.46 -9.90 -13.23
N ALA A 229 -8.30 -8.66 -13.70
CA ALA A 229 -9.40 -7.71 -13.74
C ALA A 229 -10.50 -8.13 -14.73
N SER A 230 -10.15 -8.61 -15.94
CA SER A 230 -11.11 -8.96 -17.00
C SER A 230 -11.66 -10.37 -16.89
N ASP A 231 -10.79 -11.35 -16.63
CA ASP A 231 -11.13 -12.78 -16.76
C ASP A 231 -11.53 -13.39 -15.41
N GLU A 232 -11.08 -12.79 -14.30
CA GLU A 232 -11.38 -13.23 -12.93
C GLU A 232 -11.94 -12.11 -12.04
N PRO A 233 -13.04 -11.43 -12.46
CA PRO A 233 -13.59 -10.30 -11.69
C PRO A 233 -14.06 -10.70 -10.28
N ALA A 234 -14.53 -11.94 -10.08
CA ALA A 234 -14.89 -12.44 -8.76
C ALA A 234 -13.68 -12.51 -7.82
N LEU A 235 -12.53 -13.02 -8.29
CA LEU A 235 -11.28 -13.05 -7.54
C LEU A 235 -10.84 -11.64 -7.14
N THR A 236 -10.92 -10.69 -8.09
CA THR A 236 -10.57 -9.28 -7.86
C THR A 236 -11.48 -8.66 -6.80
N GLN A 237 -12.77 -8.98 -6.83
CA GLN A 237 -13.74 -8.48 -5.86
C GLN A 237 -13.56 -9.09 -4.46
N ASP A 238 -13.28 -10.40 -4.38
CA ASP A 238 -12.98 -11.10 -3.13
C ASP A 238 -11.72 -10.53 -2.47
N PHE A 239 -10.67 -10.29 -3.26
CA PHE A 239 -9.44 -9.65 -2.78
C PHE A 239 -9.70 -8.23 -2.23
N LEU A 240 -10.38 -7.36 -3.00
CA LEU A 240 -10.68 -6.00 -2.58
C LEU A 240 -11.61 -5.97 -1.37
N GLY A 241 -12.57 -6.89 -1.27
CA GLY A 241 -13.45 -7.03 -0.11
C GLY A 241 -12.68 -7.37 1.17
N ALA A 242 -11.77 -8.35 1.10
CA ALA A 242 -10.92 -8.72 2.22
C ALA A 242 -9.93 -7.61 2.61
N TYR A 243 -9.26 -7.00 1.63
CA TYR A 243 -8.37 -5.85 1.81
C TYR A 243 -9.09 -4.68 2.50
N SER A 244 -10.31 -4.36 2.06
CA SER A 244 -11.12 -3.26 2.61
C SER A 244 -11.50 -3.49 4.08
N LYS A 245 -11.72 -4.73 4.50
CA LYS A 245 -11.92 -5.06 5.94
C LYS A 245 -10.65 -4.74 6.75
N GLY A 246 -9.47 -5.11 6.24
CA GLY A 246 -8.20 -4.76 6.88
C GLY A 246 -7.97 -3.26 6.98
N VAL A 247 -8.36 -2.50 5.95
CA VAL A 247 -8.33 -1.03 5.94
C VAL A 247 -9.29 -0.45 6.99
N ALA A 248 -10.51 -0.97 7.07
CA ALA A 248 -11.52 -0.51 8.04
C ALA A 248 -11.02 -0.69 9.48
N ASP A 249 -10.48 -1.86 9.79
CA ASP A 249 -9.92 -2.15 11.12
C ASP A 249 -8.73 -1.25 11.47
N TYR A 250 -7.85 -1.00 10.49
CA TYR A 250 -6.75 -0.06 10.66
C TYR A 250 -7.25 1.33 11.00
N ASN A 251 -8.18 1.87 10.21
CA ASN A 251 -8.71 3.22 10.42
C ASN A 251 -9.48 3.33 11.74
N ALA A 252 -10.31 2.35 12.09
CA ALA A 252 -11.03 2.31 13.36
C ALA A 252 -10.05 2.37 14.54
N THR A 253 -8.99 1.57 14.51
CA THR A 253 -8.05 1.48 15.63
C THR A 253 -7.03 2.62 15.63
N MET A 254 -6.38 2.89 14.49
CA MET A 254 -5.23 3.80 14.45
C MET A 254 -5.61 5.26 14.22
N ILE A 255 -6.75 5.53 13.55
CA ILE A 255 -7.23 6.89 13.28
C ILE A 255 -8.33 7.29 14.28
N ALA A 256 -9.40 6.48 14.42
CA ALA A 256 -10.50 6.77 15.32
C ALA A 256 -10.21 6.37 16.78
N GLN A 257 -9.10 5.66 17.03
CA GLN A 257 -8.65 5.19 18.35
C GLN A 257 -9.70 4.32 19.07
N GLU A 258 -10.48 3.57 18.31
CA GLU A 258 -11.42 2.61 18.85
C GLU A 258 -10.67 1.49 19.59
N GLY A 259 -11.22 1.07 20.75
CA GLY A 259 -10.53 0.14 21.65
C GLY A 259 -9.45 0.77 22.54
N GLY A 260 -9.23 2.10 22.43
CA GLY A 260 -8.27 2.83 23.25
C GLY A 260 -6.82 2.32 23.13
N GLN A 261 -6.04 2.47 24.19
CA GLN A 261 -4.62 2.08 24.18
C GLN A 261 -4.42 0.59 23.94
N GLU A 262 -5.28 -0.27 24.48
CA GLU A 262 -5.18 -1.73 24.28
C GLU A 262 -5.38 -2.12 22.82
N GLY A 263 -6.37 -1.52 22.14
CA GLY A 263 -6.58 -1.70 20.70
C GLY A 263 -5.39 -1.24 19.88
N ILE A 264 -4.86 -0.05 20.18
CA ILE A 264 -3.68 0.50 19.51
C ILE A 264 -2.47 -0.42 19.71
N ASP A 265 -2.21 -0.90 20.93
CA ASP A 265 -1.08 -1.79 21.21
C ASP A 265 -1.20 -3.12 20.45
N ALA A 266 -2.38 -3.72 20.42
CA ALA A 266 -2.64 -4.93 19.65
C ALA A 266 -2.46 -4.72 18.14
N MET A 267 -2.90 -3.58 17.59
CA MET A 267 -2.71 -3.24 16.19
C MET A 267 -1.22 -2.98 15.86
N VAL A 268 -0.51 -2.32 16.75
CA VAL A 268 0.94 -2.11 16.64
C VAL A 268 1.68 -3.45 16.64
N ASP A 269 1.31 -4.40 17.49
CA ASP A 269 1.93 -5.73 17.54
C ASP A 269 1.73 -6.49 16.23
N LEU A 270 0.56 -6.36 15.62
CA LEU A 270 0.27 -6.95 14.31
C LEU A 270 1.13 -6.29 13.22
N ILE A 271 1.13 -4.96 13.13
CA ILE A 271 1.89 -4.21 12.11
C ILE A 271 3.40 -4.43 12.27
N HIS A 272 3.89 -4.53 13.50
CA HIS A 272 5.31 -4.71 13.80
C HIS A 272 5.89 -6.02 13.23
N LYS A 273 5.07 -7.05 13.02
CA LYS A 273 5.51 -8.28 12.34
C LYS A 273 6.07 -8.02 10.93
N TYR A 274 5.64 -6.92 10.30
CA TYR A 274 5.96 -6.56 8.91
C TYR A 274 6.78 -5.28 8.79
N VAL A 275 6.53 -4.31 9.67
CA VAL A 275 7.16 -2.98 9.66
C VAL A 275 8.10 -2.88 10.84
N TYR A 276 9.39 -2.68 10.58
CA TYR A 276 10.44 -2.68 11.60
C TYR A 276 10.58 -4.00 12.39
N ALA A 277 10.27 -5.13 11.77
CA ALA A 277 10.38 -6.45 12.38
C ALA A 277 11.79 -6.82 12.89
N ASP A 278 12.81 -6.12 12.39
CA ASP A 278 14.22 -6.23 12.79
C ASP A 278 14.57 -5.41 14.04
N ARG A 279 13.61 -4.62 14.57
CA ARG A 279 13.82 -3.76 15.75
C ARG A 279 13.00 -4.27 16.93
N PRO A 280 13.46 -4.05 18.17
CA PRO A 280 12.64 -4.28 19.35
C PRO A 280 11.33 -3.48 19.28
N ARG A 281 10.23 -4.11 19.70
CA ARG A 281 8.86 -3.55 19.65
C ARG A 281 8.78 -2.15 20.27
N GLU A 282 9.39 -1.95 21.43
CA GLU A 282 9.40 -0.68 22.16
C GLU A 282 10.08 0.46 21.38
N LYS A 283 10.97 0.14 20.44
CA LYS A 283 11.59 1.11 19.53
C LYS A 283 10.82 1.32 18.24
N ALA A 284 10.09 0.30 17.78
CA ALA A 284 9.28 0.36 16.57
C ALA A 284 7.93 1.03 16.80
N ALA A 285 7.27 0.75 17.93
CA ALA A 285 5.92 1.20 18.25
C ALA A 285 5.72 2.74 18.12
N PRO A 286 6.59 3.61 18.65
CA PRO A 286 6.42 5.05 18.47
C PRO A 286 6.45 5.48 17.00
N SER A 287 7.26 4.82 16.16
CA SER A 287 7.34 5.12 14.73
C SER A 287 6.07 4.69 13.98
N ILE A 288 5.50 3.53 14.34
CA ILE A 288 4.26 3.01 13.78
C ILE A 288 3.10 3.94 14.16
N ILE A 289 2.94 4.28 15.45
CA ILE A 289 1.86 5.13 15.96
C ILE A 289 1.96 6.55 15.38
N ASN A 290 3.13 7.19 15.48
CA ASN A 290 3.33 8.55 14.98
C ASN A 290 3.36 8.66 13.47
N GLY A 291 3.40 7.55 12.77
CA GLY A 291 3.41 7.48 11.30
C GLY A 291 2.07 7.08 10.69
N THR A 292 1.01 7.08 11.48
CA THR A 292 -0.32 6.72 11.02
C THR A 292 -0.88 7.74 10.03
N MET A 293 -1.33 7.27 8.89
CA MET A 293 -2.08 8.00 7.85
C MET A 293 -3.40 7.27 7.62
N ARG A 294 -4.47 7.98 7.25
CA ARG A 294 -5.74 7.32 6.92
C ARG A 294 -5.61 6.54 5.62
N LEU A 295 -6.05 5.29 5.61
CA LEU A 295 -6.13 4.47 4.40
C LEU A 295 -7.49 4.67 3.72
N ASN A 296 -7.55 4.49 2.39
CA ASN A 296 -8.78 4.68 1.63
C ASN A 296 -9.82 3.61 1.93
N GLU A 297 -10.87 3.96 2.66
CA GLU A 297 -11.97 3.05 3.00
C GLU A 297 -12.64 2.51 1.72
N GLY A 298 -12.96 1.19 1.74
CA GLY A 298 -13.54 0.53 0.57
C GLY A 298 -12.65 0.59 -0.68
N ALA A 299 -11.34 0.81 -0.51
CA ALA A 299 -10.40 1.03 -1.60
C ALA A 299 -10.83 2.17 -2.57
N LYS A 300 -11.56 3.18 -2.06
CA LYS A 300 -12.05 4.33 -2.85
C LYS A 300 -10.90 5.01 -3.59
N LEU A 301 -11.09 5.28 -4.90
CA LEU A 301 -10.06 5.80 -5.78
C LEU A 301 -10.32 7.27 -6.14
N ASN A 302 -9.33 8.13 -5.95
CA ASN A 302 -9.38 9.52 -6.43
C ASN A 302 -8.91 9.60 -7.90
N VAL A 303 -9.87 9.59 -8.82
CA VAL A 303 -9.61 9.60 -10.26
C VAL A 303 -9.00 10.92 -10.73
N ALA A 304 -9.38 12.08 -10.14
CA ALA A 304 -8.78 13.37 -10.48
C ALA A 304 -7.29 13.39 -10.16
N SER A 305 -6.89 12.84 -9.00
CA SER A 305 -5.48 12.77 -8.64
C SER A 305 -4.70 11.80 -9.55
N VAL A 306 -5.30 10.69 -9.97
CA VAL A 306 -4.65 9.79 -10.93
C VAL A 306 -4.49 10.46 -12.29
N ARG A 307 -5.49 11.25 -12.72
CA ARG A 307 -5.43 12.06 -13.96
C ARG A 307 -4.27 13.06 -13.91
N ASP A 308 -4.14 13.83 -12.84
CA ASP A 308 -3.04 14.79 -12.68
C ASP A 308 -1.66 14.12 -12.71
N GLN A 309 -1.54 12.93 -12.11
CA GLN A 309 -0.31 12.12 -12.20
C GLN A 309 -0.01 11.68 -13.64
N LEU A 310 -1.02 11.17 -14.36
CA LEU A 310 -0.87 10.74 -15.76
C LEU A 310 -0.47 11.90 -16.66
N GLU A 311 -1.16 13.04 -16.54
CA GLU A 311 -0.85 14.26 -17.30
C GLU A 311 0.57 14.76 -17.01
N TRP A 312 1.01 14.68 -15.75
CA TRP A 312 2.39 15.03 -15.40
C TRP A 312 3.39 14.05 -16.02
N PHE A 313 3.16 12.73 -15.98
CA PHE A 313 4.04 11.76 -16.65
C PHE A 313 4.16 12.01 -18.15
N GLN A 314 3.06 12.39 -18.79
CA GLN A 314 3.02 12.72 -20.22
C GLN A 314 3.77 14.03 -20.52
N ALA A 315 3.57 15.06 -19.71
CA ALA A 315 4.24 16.36 -19.86
C ALA A 315 5.77 16.24 -19.69
N GLU A 316 6.22 15.38 -18.80
CA GLU A 316 7.64 15.08 -18.58
C GLU A 316 8.22 14.11 -19.64
N GLY A 317 7.43 13.63 -20.59
CA GLY A 317 7.85 12.65 -21.60
C GLY A 317 8.24 11.28 -21.03
N LEU A 318 7.72 10.94 -19.87
CA LEU A 318 8.02 9.69 -19.16
C LEU A 318 7.14 8.53 -19.62
N VAL A 319 6.00 8.83 -20.23
CA VAL A 319 5.06 7.87 -20.83
C VAL A 319 4.49 8.46 -22.13
N ASP A 320 3.87 7.62 -22.96
CA ASP A 320 3.24 8.04 -24.21
C ASP A 320 2.07 8.99 -23.94
N ALA A 321 1.97 10.06 -24.73
CA ALA A 321 0.92 11.06 -24.62
C ALA A 321 -0.48 10.54 -25.00
N GLY A 322 -0.57 9.43 -25.70
CA GLY A 322 -1.83 8.78 -26.10
C GLY A 322 -2.47 7.92 -25.02
N ILE A 323 -1.79 7.67 -23.90
CA ILE A 323 -2.32 6.84 -22.80
C ILE A 323 -3.48 7.57 -22.12
N THR A 324 -4.59 6.87 -21.93
CA THR A 324 -5.79 7.40 -21.28
C THR A 324 -6.01 6.83 -19.89
N LEU A 325 -6.90 7.42 -19.11
CA LEU A 325 -7.31 6.84 -17.83
C LEU A 325 -7.93 5.46 -18.00
N ASP A 326 -8.72 5.23 -19.04
CA ASP A 326 -9.35 3.92 -19.32
C ASP A 326 -8.30 2.84 -19.61
N THR A 327 -7.15 3.23 -20.17
CA THR A 327 -6.02 2.31 -20.34
C THR A 327 -5.45 1.91 -18.97
N LEU A 328 -5.34 2.83 -18.05
CA LEU A 328 -4.71 2.64 -16.73
C LEU A 328 -5.65 2.03 -15.69
N LEU A 329 -6.93 2.48 -15.65
CA LEU A 329 -7.88 2.17 -14.59
C LEU A 329 -8.91 1.11 -15.01
N ASP A 330 -9.36 0.35 -14.02
CA ASP A 330 -10.66 -0.32 -14.01
C ASP A 330 -11.40 0.08 -12.74
N THR A 331 -12.34 1.01 -12.88
CA THR A 331 -13.10 1.58 -11.75
C THR A 331 -14.38 0.81 -11.43
N SER A 332 -14.64 -0.32 -12.09
CA SER A 332 -15.86 -1.11 -11.90
C SER A 332 -15.93 -1.78 -10.52
N PHE A 333 -14.80 -1.90 -9.83
CA PHE A 333 -14.69 -2.63 -8.56
C PHE A 333 -14.86 -1.76 -7.32
N VAL A 334 -14.72 -0.44 -7.42
CA VAL A 334 -14.64 0.46 -6.26
C VAL A 334 -15.40 1.77 -6.51
N GLU A 335 -15.79 2.42 -5.42
CA GLU A 335 -16.28 3.80 -5.48
C GLU A 335 -15.15 4.75 -5.89
N THR A 336 -15.48 5.77 -6.70
CA THR A 336 -14.53 6.79 -7.14
C THR A 336 -14.93 8.18 -6.66
N VAL A 337 -13.92 9.05 -6.51
CA VAL A 337 -14.09 10.48 -6.25
C VAL A 337 -13.29 11.29 -7.26
N GLY A 338 -13.67 12.53 -7.49
CA GLY A 338 -12.94 13.42 -8.40
C GLY A 338 -13.06 13.04 -9.89
N SER A 339 -14.13 12.36 -10.29
CA SER A 339 -14.40 11.96 -11.69
C SER A 339 -14.85 13.14 -12.54
#